data_46316b3ae4cbddb555fc1722c123fdd7
#
_entry.id   46316b3ae4cbddb555fc1722c123fdd7
#
_cell.length_a   1.000
_cell.length_b   1.000
_cell.length_c   1.000
_cell.angle_alpha   90.00
_cell.angle_beta   90.00
_cell.angle_gamma   90.00
#
_symmetry.space_group_name_H-M   'P 1'
#
loop_
_entity.id
_entity.type
_entity.pdbx_description
1 polymer ?
#
loop_
_entity_poly.entity_id
_entity_poly.type
_entity_poly.pdbx_seq_one_letter_code
_entity_poly.pdbx_strand_id
1 'polypeptide(L)' 'MKIAVAADKAGFDLKETIKTYLTNKGYEVLDLTETPAEDFVDSSVAVAHAVLDGTAQRGIMFDE' A
#
# COMPACT_ATOMS: atom_id res chain seq x y z
N MET A 1 -5.46 12.06 -6.52
CA MET A 1 -5.41 10.62 -6.82
C MET A 1 -5.19 9.84 -5.52
N LYS A 2 -5.94 8.78 -5.33
CA LYS A 2 -5.79 7.92 -4.16
C LYS A 2 -4.93 6.71 -4.54
N ILE A 3 -3.92 6.43 -3.73
CA ILE A 3 -2.97 5.35 -3.96
C ILE A 3 -3.05 4.36 -2.78
N ALA A 4 -3.35 3.11 -3.07
CA ALA A 4 -3.36 2.07 -2.05
C ALA A 4 -1.95 1.50 -1.90
N VAL A 5 -1.49 1.35 -0.67
CA VAL A 5 -0.18 0.77 -0.38
C VAL A 5 -0.34 -0.36 0.62
N ALA A 6 0.49 -1.37 0.49
CA ALA A 6 0.52 -2.49 1.41
C ALA A 6 1.90 -3.13 1.40
N ALA A 7 2.27 -3.76 2.50
CA ALA A 7 3.58 -4.38 2.63
C ALA A 7 3.53 -5.58 3.56
N ASP A 8 4.42 -6.54 3.31
CA ASP A 8 4.73 -7.58 4.27
C ASP A 8 5.79 -7.07 5.25
N LYS A 9 6.32 -7.94 6.10
CA LYS A 9 7.33 -7.54 7.09
C LYS A 9 8.59 -6.99 6.44
N ALA A 10 9.02 -7.59 5.33
CA ALA A 10 10.26 -7.19 4.67
C ALA A 10 10.15 -5.82 4.01
N GLY A 11 8.98 -5.50 3.47
CA GLY A 11 8.78 -4.23 2.78
C GLY A 11 8.18 -3.12 3.63
N PHE A 12 7.91 -3.38 4.90
CA PHE A 12 7.14 -2.45 5.73
C PHE A 12 7.82 -1.09 5.89
N ASP A 13 9.11 -1.08 6.20
CA ASP A 13 9.82 0.18 6.41
C ASP A 13 9.85 1.02 5.14
N LEU A 14 10.07 0.38 4.00
CA LEU A 14 10.05 1.08 2.72
C LEU A 14 8.65 1.63 2.43
N LYS A 15 7.60 0.87 2.73
CA LYS A 15 6.23 1.32 2.55
C LYS A 15 5.98 2.60 3.37
N GLU A 16 6.44 2.65 4.62
CA GLU A 16 6.26 3.82 5.46
C GLU A 16 6.99 5.04 4.89
N THR A 17 8.20 4.85 4.37
CA THR A 17 8.97 5.93 3.75
C THR A 17 8.26 6.47 2.51
N ILE A 18 7.78 5.59 1.64
CA ILE A 18 7.11 5.99 0.40
C ILE A 18 5.75 6.61 0.72
N LYS A 19 5.04 6.09 1.71
CA LYS A 19 3.77 6.67 2.15
C LYS A 19 3.94 8.13 2.55
N THR A 20 4.98 8.43 3.34
CA THR A 20 5.30 9.81 3.74
C THR A 20 5.61 10.67 2.51
N TYR A 21 6.42 10.15 1.60
CA TYR A 21 6.77 10.84 0.37
C TYR A 21 5.54 11.20 -0.47
N LEU A 22 4.65 10.22 -0.65
CA LEU A 22 3.44 10.44 -1.46
C LEU A 22 2.50 11.44 -0.80
N THR A 23 2.35 11.36 0.51
CA THR A 23 1.52 12.30 1.26
C THR A 23 2.05 13.72 1.11
N ASN A 24 3.37 13.91 1.19
CA ASN A 24 4.00 15.21 1.03
C ASN A 24 3.86 15.76 -0.40
N LYS A 25 3.67 14.88 -1.38
CA LYS A 25 3.44 15.30 -2.77
C LYS A 25 1.96 15.62 -3.05
N GLY A 26 1.09 15.47 -2.07
CA GLY A 26 -0.32 15.81 -2.22
C GLY A 26 -1.21 14.65 -2.64
N TYR A 27 -0.70 13.43 -2.69
CA TYR A 27 -1.52 12.26 -2.99
C TYR A 27 -2.24 11.79 -1.73
N GLU A 28 -3.43 11.24 -1.90
CA GLU A 28 -4.15 10.60 -0.83
C GLU A 28 -3.69 9.15 -0.76
N VAL A 29 -3.22 8.71 0.40
CA VAL A 29 -2.66 7.37 0.56
C VAL A 29 -3.60 6.53 1.42
N LEU A 30 -4.00 5.38 0.88
CA LEU A 30 -4.78 4.38 1.61
C LEU A 30 -3.82 3.26 2.03
N ASP A 31 -3.48 3.25 3.32
CA ASP A 31 -2.58 2.24 3.86
C ASP A 31 -3.37 1.02 4.30
N LEU A 32 -3.22 -0.08 3.58
CA LEU A 32 -3.95 -1.32 3.85
C LEU A 32 -3.26 -2.22 4.86
N THR A 33 -2.00 -1.90 5.21
CA THR A 33 -1.25 -2.67 6.21
C THR A 33 -0.58 -1.71 7.19
N GLU A 34 -1.36 -1.15 8.10
CA GLU A 34 -0.80 -0.31 9.16
C GLU A 34 0.14 -1.11 10.04
N THR A 35 -0.12 -2.42 10.17
CA THR A 35 0.83 -3.38 10.70
C THR A 35 1.28 -4.29 9.56
N PRO A 36 2.53 -4.80 9.59
CA PRO A 36 3.00 -5.64 8.48
C PRO A 36 2.13 -6.87 8.27
N ALA A 37 1.81 -7.15 7.01
CA ALA A 37 1.10 -8.37 6.67
C ALA A 37 2.02 -9.57 6.87
N GLU A 38 1.46 -10.66 7.36
CA GLU A 38 2.24 -11.89 7.53
C GLU A 38 2.49 -12.58 6.19
N ASP A 39 1.59 -12.37 5.23
CA ASP A 39 1.63 -13.04 3.94
C ASP A 39 1.55 -12.02 2.83
N PHE A 40 2.53 -12.08 1.93
CA PHE A 40 2.57 -11.25 0.74
C PHE A 40 1.31 -11.41 -0.12
N VAL A 41 0.78 -12.63 -0.20
CA VAL A 41 -0.41 -12.91 -1.00
C VAL A 41 -1.61 -12.12 -0.47
N ASP A 42 -1.81 -12.11 0.85
CA ASP A 42 -2.93 -11.39 1.47
C ASP A 42 -2.84 -9.89 1.19
N SER A 43 -1.65 -9.30 1.32
CA SER A 43 -1.49 -7.87 1.05
C SER A 43 -1.66 -7.53 -0.42
N SER A 44 -1.18 -8.41 -1.32
CA SER A 44 -1.37 -8.22 -2.76
C SER A 44 -2.85 -8.26 -3.14
N VAL A 45 -3.59 -9.19 -2.57
CA VAL A 45 -5.03 -9.30 -2.83
C VAL A 45 -5.76 -8.05 -2.34
N ALA A 46 -5.39 -7.54 -1.17
CA ALA A 46 -6.01 -6.33 -0.63
C ALA A 46 -5.79 -5.14 -1.55
N VAL A 47 -4.57 -4.97 -2.08
CA VAL A 47 -4.28 -3.88 -3.02
C VAL A 47 -5.06 -4.06 -4.31
N ALA A 48 -5.09 -5.26 -4.85
CA ALA A 48 -5.81 -5.54 -6.09
C ALA A 48 -7.30 -5.23 -5.94
N HIS A 49 -7.91 -5.62 -4.82
CA HIS A 49 -9.32 -5.33 -4.55
C HIS A 49 -9.57 -3.83 -4.47
N ALA A 50 -8.69 -3.08 -3.81
CA ALA A 50 -8.87 -1.64 -3.68
C ALA A 50 -8.86 -0.95 -5.04
N VAL A 51 -8.04 -1.42 -5.98
CA VAL A 51 -8.00 -0.87 -7.33
C VAL A 51 -9.21 -1.31 -8.14
N LEU A 52 -9.54 -2.60 -8.06
CA LEU A 52 -10.65 -3.16 -8.85
C LEU A 52 -12.01 -2.59 -8.46
N ASP A 53 -12.22 -2.32 -7.17
CA ASP A 53 -13.51 -1.79 -6.72
C ASP A 53 -13.59 -0.25 -6.78
N GLY A 54 -12.54 0.40 -7.26
CA GLY A 54 -12.52 1.84 -7.45
C GLY A 54 -12.17 2.65 -6.20
N THR A 55 -11.82 2.00 -5.09
CA THR A 55 -11.43 2.70 -3.86
C THR A 55 -10.13 3.48 -4.06
N ALA A 56 -9.22 2.93 -4.88
CA ALA A 56 -7.97 3.60 -5.22
C ALA A 56 -7.74 3.55 -6.72
N GLN A 57 -7.02 4.53 -7.28
CA GLN A 57 -6.69 4.57 -8.70
C GLN A 57 -5.40 3.82 -9.01
N ARG A 58 -4.53 3.67 -8.02
CA ARG A 58 -3.25 2.97 -8.17
C ARG A 58 -2.98 2.15 -6.92
N GLY A 59 -2.17 1.11 -7.07
CA GLY A 59 -1.76 0.29 -5.95
C GLY A 59 -0.26 0.03 -6.01
N ILE A 60 0.39 0.03 -4.84
CA ILE A 60 1.81 -0.28 -4.72
C ILE A 60 1.99 -1.33 -3.64
N MET A 61 2.69 -2.41 -3.99
CA MET A 61 3.04 -3.47 -3.06
C MET A 61 4.52 -3.39 -2.73
N PHE A 62 4.84 -3.56 -1.47
CA PHE A 62 6.21 -3.55 -0.98
C PHE A 62 6.57 -4.92 -0.44
N ASP A 63 7.58 -5.52 -1.03
CA ASP A 63 8.01 -6.88 -0.76
C ASP A 63 9.53 -6.92 -0.80
N GLU A 64 10.08 -7.95 -0.26
CA GLU A 64 11.54 -8.12 -0.25
C GLU A 64 12.13 -8.24 -1.65
#